data_82e7f8efee52861c426555ce8fb43ddb
#
_entry.id   82e7f8efee52861c426555ce8fb43ddb
#
_cell.length_a   1.000
_cell.length_b   1.000
_cell.length_c   1.000
_cell.angle_alpha   90.00
_cell.angle_beta   90.00
_cell.angle_gamma   90.00
#
_symmetry.space_group_name_H-M   'P 1'
#
loop_
_entity.id
_entity.type
_entity.pdbx_description
1 polymer ?
#
loop_
_entity_poly.entity_id
_entity_poly.type
_entity_poly.pdbx_seq_one_letter_code
_entity_poly.pdbx_strand_id
1 'polypeptide(L)'
;MLVAWSTLSSNLAQLTPSAHQHMLQQHRIRIGTLLPNLSLNRYNNIIPFDHTLCHIKSRTYVNANHIQLPRVQGPLIIAQCPMHPSYYGPDTTSAFWQLVQEHHVSTIVNLAQIESGYSGASLYWPVNEGDVYESNHAQSDQSESVEGYTIQCIQVEVLVAECLTRRRIQVLNKENNVVSIVSHYHFEQWPNYDIASSSTHTKTLLKHVLQERIAEEEHQRPTLVHCSGGVGRSGTFVAALAAVEQIQREAPPSPPSSPSPSSVSLSERLLSLVSLMREQRHPWMVEGEAQFLFAGRLVMEMMAAEGEEEEGEGEGEERSTLL
;
A
#
# COMPACT_ATOMS: atom_id res chain seq x y z
N MET A 1 -19.56 -19.71 10.73
CA MET A 1 -18.46 -18.75 10.91
C MET A 1 -17.22 -19.36 11.59
N LEU A 2 -17.32 -20.00 12.76
CA LEU A 2 -16.18 -20.60 13.50
C LEU A 2 -15.44 -21.74 12.76
N VAL A 3 -16.12 -22.52 11.93
CA VAL A 3 -15.50 -23.65 11.19
C VAL A 3 -14.60 -23.16 10.04
N ALA A 4 -14.89 -22.00 9.42
CA ALA A 4 -14.05 -21.42 8.38
C ALA A 4 -12.70 -20.93 8.93
N TRP A 5 -12.66 -20.46 10.18
CA TRP A 5 -11.46 -19.94 10.82
C TRP A 5 -10.46 -21.05 11.24
N SER A 6 -10.94 -22.25 11.62
CA SER A 6 -10.06 -23.38 11.95
C SER A 6 -9.33 -23.92 10.70
N THR A 7 -9.98 -23.86 9.53
CA THR A 7 -9.37 -24.23 8.25
C THR A 7 -8.32 -23.20 7.82
N LEU A 8 -8.52 -21.92 8.14
CA LEU A 8 -7.57 -20.83 7.92
C LEU A 8 -6.27 -21.01 8.70
N SER A 9 -6.37 -21.39 9.98
CA SER A 9 -5.19 -21.62 10.83
C SER A 9 -4.32 -22.76 10.30
N SER A 10 -4.92 -23.83 9.74
CA SER A 10 -4.19 -24.93 9.13
C SER A 10 -3.54 -24.55 7.78
N ASN A 11 -4.13 -23.66 7.01
CA ASN A 11 -3.57 -23.18 5.74
C ASN A 11 -2.48 -22.11 5.94
N LEU A 12 -2.54 -21.34 7.02
CA LEU A 12 -1.46 -20.44 7.44
C LEU A 12 -0.17 -21.21 7.82
N ALA A 13 -0.27 -22.46 8.22
CA ALA A 13 0.88 -23.33 8.44
C ALA A 13 1.69 -23.59 7.16
N GLN A 14 1.12 -23.38 5.97
CA GLN A 14 1.85 -23.40 4.70
C GLN A 14 2.77 -22.17 4.53
N LEU A 15 2.64 -21.18 5.40
CA LEU A 15 3.50 -19.99 5.48
C LEU A 15 4.73 -20.23 6.39
N THR A 16 5.18 -21.46 6.52
CA THR A 16 6.28 -21.89 7.38
C THR A 16 7.64 -21.30 6.93
N PRO A 17 8.65 -21.26 7.83
CA PRO A 17 10.02 -20.87 7.49
C PRO A 17 10.62 -21.64 6.30
N SER A 18 10.22 -22.90 6.09
CA SER A 18 10.63 -23.70 4.93
C SER A 18 10.06 -23.20 3.60
N ALA A 19 8.80 -22.72 3.57
CA ALA A 19 8.21 -22.10 2.40
C ALA A 19 8.92 -20.76 2.08
N HIS A 20 9.32 -20.00 3.09
CA HIS A 20 10.13 -18.79 2.92
C HIS A 20 11.48 -19.11 2.26
N GLN A 21 12.19 -20.12 2.72
CA GLN A 21 13.46 -20.53 2.14
C GLN A 21 13.29 -20.98 0.69
N HIS A 22 12.22 -21.68 0.37
CA HIS A 22 11.90 -22.13 -0.97
C HIS A 22 11.65 -20.95 -1.93
N MET A 23 10.88 -19.95 -1.52
CA MET A 23 10.65 -18.74 -2.32
C MET A 23 11.93 -17.96 -2.58
N LEU A 24 12.80 -17.79 -1.58
CA LEU A 24 14.09 -17.13 -1.76
C LEU A 24 15.05 -17.91 -2.68
N GLN A 25 14.85 -19.22 -2.83
CA GLN A 25 15.58 -20.02 -3.82
C GLN A 25 15.00 -19.90 -5.23
N GLN A 26 13.68 -19.72 -5.35
CA GLN A 26 13.00 -19.59 -6.66
C GLN A 26 13.15 -18.19 -7.27
N HIS A 27 13.14 -17.15 -6.45
CA HIS A 27 13.18 -15.76 -6.90
C HIS A 27 14.54 -15.11 -6.60
N ARG A 28 15.09 -14.43 -7.61
CA ARG A 28 16.35 -13.74 -7.47
C ARG A 28 16.19 -12.43 -6.67
N ILE A 29 17.16 -12.19 -5.79
CA ILE A 29 17.30 -10.96 -5.02
C ILE A 29 18.65 -10.28 -5.30
N ARG A 30 19.22 -10.54 -6.47
CA ARG A 30 20.59 -10.17 -6.81
C ARG A 30 20.81 -8.66 -6.78
N ILE A 31 19.86 -7.89 -7.33
CA ILE A 31 20.04 -6.44 -7.46
C ILE A 31 20.11 -5.79 -6.09
N GLY A 32 19.19 -6.09 -5.18
CA GLY A 32 19.17 -5.53 -3.82
C GLY A 32 20.34 -5.96 -2.95
N THR A 33 21.01 -7.07 -3.27
CA THR A 33 22.19 -7.57 -2.55
C THR A 33 23.53 -7.12 -3.14
N LEU A 34 23.54 -6.35 -4.22
CA LEU A 34 24.77 -5.72 -4.71
C LEU A 34 25.36 -4.78 -3.66
N LEU A 35 26.68 -4.77 -3.53
CA LEU A 35 27.37 -4.00 -2.51
C LEU A 35 26.96 -2.52 -2.43
N PRO A 36 26.79 -1.80 -3.56
CA PRO A 36 26.30 -0.42 -3.54
C PRO A 36 24.87 -0.26 -3.04
N ASN A 37 24.05 -1.32 -3.15
CA ASN A 37 22.61 -1.28 -2.83
C ASN A 37 22.30 -1.78 -1.41
N LEU A 38 23.23 -2.46 -0.76
CA LEU A 38 22.98 -3.02 0.58
C LEU A 38 22.54 -1.98 1.59
N SER A 39 23.23 -0.84 1.64
CA SER A 39 22.90 0.26 2.56
C SER A 39 21.61 1.00 2.20
N LEU A 40 21.10 0.84 0.97
CA LEU A 40 19.85 1.44 0.52
C LEU A 40 18.62 0.63 0.97
N ASN A 41 18.83 -0.57 1.53
CA ASN A 41 17.76 -1.34 2.17
C ASN A 41 17.65 -0.94 3.64
N ARG A 42 16.44 -0.53 4.03
CA ARG A 42 16.14 -0.18 5.43
C ARG A 42 16.35 -1.36 6.38
N TYR A 43 16.11 -2.59 5.90
CA TYR A 43 16.31 -3.84 6.61
C TYR A 43 17.12 -4.80 5.76
N ASN A 44 18.18 -5.37 6.34
CA ASN A 44 19.10 -6.29 5.64
C ASN A 44 18.45 -7.60 5.19
N ASN A 45 17.32 -7.95 5.77
CA ASN A 45 16.55 -9.17 5.52
C ASN A 45 15.25 -8.93 4.72
N ILE A 46 14.98 -7.69 4.29
CA ILE A 46 13.83 -7.36 3.43
C ILE A 46 14.37 -6.84 2.11
N ILE A 47 14.68 -7.77 1.23
CA ILE A 47 15.21 -7.51 -0.10
C ILE A 47 14.14 -7.80 -1.15
N PRO A 48 13.81 -6.86 -2.04
CA PRO A 48 12.82 -7.06 -3.10
C PRO A 48 13.29 -8.08 -4.14
N PHE A 49 12.35 -8.82 -4.73
CA PHE A 49 12.66 -9.70 -5.84
C PHE A 49 12.97 -8.91 -7.11
N ASP A 50 13.97 -9.38 -7.88
CA ASP A 50 14.46 -8.69 -9.07
C ASP A 50 13.41 -8.60 -10.19
N HIS A 51 12.54 -9.63 -10.34
CA HIS A 51 11.63 -9.76 -11.49
C HIS A 51 10.45 -8.76 -11.47
N THR A 52 10.16 -8.17 -10.34
CA THR A 52 9.11 -7.15 -10.16
C THR A 52 9.66 -5.83 -9.66
N LEU A 53 10.99 -5.72 -9.55
CA LEU A 53 11.66 -4.53 -9.04
C LEU A 53 11.28 -3.29 -9.86
N CYS A 54 10.91 -2.22 -9.19
CA CYS A 54 10.71 -0.93 -9.84
C CYS A 54 12.07 -0.34 -10.24
N HIS A 55 12.19 0.10 -11.48
CA HIS A 55 13.38 0.73 -12.01
C HIS A 55 13.13 2.21 -12.26
N ILE A 56 14.13 3.04 -12.01
CA ILE A 56 14.13 4.47 -12.32
C ILE A 56 15.26 4.81 -13.30
N LYS A 57 15.10 5.87 -14.07
CA LYS A 57 16.02 6.26 -15.18
C LYS A 57 17.44 6.49 -14.70
N SER A 58 17.63 7.07 -13.52
CA SER A 58 18.95 7.25 -12.91
C SER A 58 19.67 5.93 -12.58
N ARG A 59 19.00 4.77 -12.79
CA ARG A 59 19.49 3.45 -12.40
C ARG A 59 19.82 3.29 -10.91
N THR A 60 19.46 4.28 -10.10
CA THR A 60 19.56 4.18 -8.63
C THR A 60 18.59 3.10 -8.16
N TYR A 61 19.06 2.27 -7.24
CA TYR A 61 18.24 1.21 -6.66
C TYR A 61 17.19 1.81 -5.71
N VAL A 62 15.95 1.34 -5.84
CA VAL A 62 14.87 1.64 -4.91
C VAL A 62 14.27 0.31 -4.42
N ASN A 63 14.13 0.12 -3.12
CA ASN A 63 13.48 -1.06 -2.56
C ASN A 63 11.96 -0.95 -2.71
N ALA A 64 11.48 -1.25 -3.91
CA ALA A 64 10.06 -1.21 -4.30
C ALA A 64 9.78 -2.25 -5.39
N ASN A 65 8.59 -2.87 -5.38
CA ASN A 65 8.14 -3.81 -6.39
C ASN A 65 6.78 -3.43 -6.95
N HIS A 66 6.59 -3.68 -8.24
CA HIS A 66 5.28 -3.75 -8.85
C HIS A 66 4.53 -4.97 -8.34
N ILE A 67 3.25 -4.78 -8.01
CA ILE A 67 2.36 -5.84 -7.55
C ILE A 67 1.18 -5.92 -8.51
N GLN A 68 1.01 -7.08 -9.12
CA GLN A 68 -0.10 -7.38 -10.03
C GLN A 68 -1.00 -8.42 -9.39
N LEU A 69 -2.24 -8.06 -9.15
CA LEU A 69 -3.25 -8.92 -8.56
C LEU A 69 -4.42 -9.07 -9.54
N PRO A 70 -4.99 -10.27 -9.68
CA PRO A 70 -6.08 -10.49 -10.63
C PRO A 70 -7.33 -9.72 -10.20
N ARG A 71 -8.03 -9.12 -11.16
CA ARG A 71 -9.28 -8.36 -10.96
C ARG A 71 -9.15 -7.20 -9.96
N VAL A 72 -7.97 -6.64 -9.82
CA VAL A 72 -7.68 -5.44 -9.04
C VAL A 72 -7.47 -4.28 -9.98
N GLN A 73 -8.05 -3.14 -9.62
CA GLN A 73 -8.04 -1.95 -10.44
C GLN A 73 -6.66 -1.29 -10.43
N GLY A 74 -6.11 -1.05 -11.61
CA GLY A 74 -4.86 -0.33 -11.78
C GLY A 74 -3.64 -0.95 -11.10
N PRO A 75 -2.45 -0.45 -11.39
CA PRO A 75 -1.21 -0.96 -10.82
C PRO A 75 -1.07 -0.64 -9.33
N LEU A 76 -0.36 -1.52 -8.62
CA LEU A 76 0.06 -1.31 -7.23
C LEU A 76 1.60 -1.33 -7.16
N ILE A 77 2.15 -0.50 -6.29
CA ILE A 77 3.57 -0.52 -5.93
C ILE A 77 3.66 -0.69 -4.41
N ILE A 78 4.48 -1.62 -3.97
CA ILE A 78 4.81 -1.74 -2.54
C ILE A 78 6.29 -1.43 -2.34
N ALA A 79 6.58 -0.47 -1.45
CA ALA A 79 7.92 0.01 -1.16
C ALA A 79 8.27 -0.07 0.32
N GLN A 80 9.55 -0.04 0.65
CA GLN A 80 9.97 0.37 1.99
C GLN A 80 9.73 1.86 2.21
N CYS A 81 9.63 2.30 3.46
CA CYS A 81 9.67 3.72 3.79
C CYS A 81 11.03 4.30 3.38
N PRO A 82 11.08 5.43 2.65
CA PRO A 82 12.34 6.07 2.34
C PRO A 82 13.09 6.47 3.61
N MET A 83 14.42 6.47 3.53
CA MET A 83 15.30 6.81 4.63
C MET A 83 15.80 8.25 4.47
N HIS A 84 15.89 8.97 5.57
CA HIS A 84 16.47 10.30 5.63
C HIS A 84 17.75 10.28 6.48
N PRO A 85 18.79 11.07 6.17
CA PRO A 85 20.10 11.02 6.87
C PRO A 85 20.04 11.20 8.38
N SER A 86 19.02 11.92 8.87
CA SER A 86 18.81 12.10 10.32
C SER A 86 18.44 10.82 11.09
N TYR A 87 18.17 9.69 10.38
CA TYR A 87 17.62 8.45 10.95
C TYR A 87 18.49 7.19 10.73
N TYR A 88 19.80 7.31 10.55
CA TYR A 88 20.69 6.15 10.36
C TYR A 88 20.63 5.51 8.97
N GLY A 89 21.16 6.14 7.97
CA GLY A 89 21.33 5.53 6.65
C GLY A 89 21.57 6.58 5.56
N PRO A 90 21.79 6.14 4.34
CA PRO A 90 21.86 7.05 3.20
C PRO A 90 20.48 7.66 2.94
N ASP A 91 20.46 8.86 2.39
CA ASP A 91 19.22 9.48 1.91
C ASP A 91 18.69 8.73 0.69
N THR A 92 17.48 8.18 0.80
CA THR A 92 16.77 7.53 -0.32
C THR A 92 15.52 8.29 -0.72
N THR A 93 15.28 9.49 -0.17
CA THR A 93 14.06 10.27 -0.41
C THR A 93 13.98 10.79 -1.84
N SER A 94 15.10 11.23 -2.42
CA SER A 94 15.15 11.69 -3.80
C SER A 94 14.84 10.55 -4.79
N ALA A 95 15.42 9.37 -4.59
CA ALA A 95 15.12 8.19 -5.41
C ALA A 95 13.67 7.74 -5.27
N PHE A 96 13.07 7.88 -4.07
CA PHE A 96 11.66 7.60 -3.84
C PHE A 96 10.75 8.58 -4.61
N TRP A 97 11.03 9.88 -4.57
CA TRP A 97 10.24 10.86 -5.32
C TRP A 97 10.44 10.73 -6.84
N GLN A 98 11.65 10.34 -7.28
CA GLN A 98 11.87 9.99 -8.69
C GLN A 98 11.04 8.77 -9.10
N LEU A 99 10.97 7.72 -8.26
CA LEU A 99 10.07 6.57 -8.48
C LEU A 99 8.62 7.04 -8.63
N VAL A 100 8.13 7.88 -7.71
CA VAL A 100 6.76 8.43 -7.74
C VAL A 100 6.48 9.12 -9.07
N GLN A 101 7.42 9.94 -9.58
CA GLN A 101 7.24 10.67 -10.84
C GLN A 101 7.31 9.76 -12.05
N GLU A 102 8.32 8.90 -12.15
CA GLU A 102 8.54 8.07 -13.34
C GLU A 102 7.51 6.96 -13.51
N HIS A 103 6.93 6.49 -12.42
CA HIS A 103 5.83 5.53 -12.45
C HIS A 103 4.45 6.19 -12.41
N HIS A 104 4.38 7.52 -12.44
CA HIS A 104 3.12 8.28 -12.44
C HIS A 104 2.20 7.95 -11.25
N VAL A 105 2.77 7.75 -10.06
CA VAL A 105 2.00 7.43 -8.85
C VAL A 105 1.02 8.55 -8.54
N SER A 106 -0.27 8.23 -8.42
CA SER A 106 -1.32 9.19 -8.05
C SER A 106 -1.59 9.25 -6.56
N THR A 107 -1.38 8.13 -5.86
CA THR A 107 -1.73 7.97 -4.46
C THR A 107 -0.61 7.28 -3.69
N ILE A 108 -0.20 7.85 -2.57
CA ILE A 108 0.73 7.26 -1.62
C ILE A 108 -0.02 6.95 -0.33
N VAL A 109 0.08 5.72 0.15
CA VAL A 109 -0.46 5.27 1.44
C VAL A 109 0.70 4.94 2.37
N ASN A 110 0.91 5.79 3.36
CA ASN A 110 1.92 5.63 4.41
C ASN A 110 1.28 5.07 5.68
N LEU A 111 1.65 3.83 6.02
CA LEU A 111 1.17 3.09 7.20
C LEU A 111 2.20 3.05 8.34
N ALA A 112 3.26 3.87 8.26
CA ALA A 112 4.29 3.92 9.28
C ALA A 112 4.08 5.12 10.20
N GLN A 113 4.21 4.91 11.51
CA GLN A 113 4.23 5.97 12.50
C GLN A 113 5.48 6.85 12.31
N ILE A 114 5.36 8.15 12.58
CA ILE A 114 6.53 9.02 12.69
C ILE A 114 7.18 8.77 14.05
N GLU A 115 8.25 8.04 14.08
CA GLU A 115 9.00 7.75 15.31
C GLU A 115 10.47 8.10 15.12
N SER A 116 11.10 8.55 16.20
CA SER A 116 12.57 8.63 16.28
C SER A 116 13.12 7.21 16.41
N GLY A 117 13.75 6.68 15.37
CA GLY A 117 14.39 5.36 15.40
C GLY A 117 14.15 4.52 14.13
N TYR A 118 14.64 3.28 14.18
CA TYR A 118 14.71 2.39 13.01
C TYR A 118 13.33 1.93 12.47
N SER A 119 12.30 1.87 13.30
CA SER A 119 10.98 1.33 12.96
C SER A 119 10.01 2.36 12.41
N GLY A 120 10.24 3.64 12.66
CA GLY A 120 9.35 4.73 12.25
C GLY A 120 9.54 5.21 10.82
N ALA A 121 8.62 6.04 10.34
CA ALA A 121 8.77 6.75 9.09
C ALA A 121 9.71 7.94 9.26
N SER A 122 10.63 8.12 8.32
CA SER A 122 11.31 9.39 8.15
C SER A 122 10.37 10.38 7.45
N LEU A 123 10.40 11.65 7.83
CA LEU A 123 9.68 12.69 7.10
C LEU A 123 10.33 12.85 5.72
N TYR A 124 9.58 12.55 4.68
CA TYR A 124 9.96 12.72 3.28
C TYR A 124 8.93 13.57 2.52
N TRP A 125 7.98 14.16 3.24
CA TRP A 125 6.89 15.00 2.71
C TRP A 125 6.69 16.25 3.57
N PRO A 126 6.14 17.33 3.00
CA PRO A 126 5.73 18.52 3.76
C PRO A 126 4.52 18.23 4.63
N VAL A 127 4.54 18.68 5.88
CA VAL A 127 3.54 18.31 6.91
C VAL A 127 2.30 19.19 6.86
N ASN A 128 2.49 20.52 6.76
CA ASN A 128 1.38 21.48 6.78
C ASN A 128 1.14 22.07 5.40
N GLU A 129 -0.03 22.65 5.22
CA GLU A 129 -0.37 23.40 4.00
C GLU A 129 0.59 24.58 3.82
N GLY A 130 1.13 24.72 2.63
CA GLY A 130 2.15 25.72 2.30
C GLY A 130 3.59 25.27 2.58
N ASP A 131 3.81 24.22 3.39
CA ASP A 131 5.14 23.68 3.63
C ASP A 131 5.75 23.12 2.34
N VAL A 132 7.08 23.21 2.28
CA VAL A 132 7.90 22.73 1.15
C VAL A 132 8.95 21.75 1.68
N TYR A 133 9.16 20.66 0.97
CA TYR A 133 10.22 19.69 1.18
C TYR A 133 11.06 19.58 -0.10
N GLU A 134 12.37 19.73 0.03
CA GLU A 134 13.32 19.59 -1.08
C GLU A 134 13.92 18.20 -1.09
N SER A 135 13.64 17.42 -2.13
CA SER A 135 14.28 16.14 -2.33
C SER A 135 15.66 16.33 -2.99
N ASN A 136 16.59 16.94 -2.29
CA ASN A 136 17.93 17.24 -2.80
C ASN A 136 18.89 16.09 -2.57
N HIS A 137 19.62 15.69 -3.61
CA HIS A 137 20.77 14.82 -3.47
C HIS A 137 21.93 15.55 -2.78
N ALA A 138 22.39 15.00 -1.65
CA ALA A 138 23.75 15.24 -1.23
C ALA A 138 24.67 14.59 -2.29
N GLN A 139 25.52 15.40 -2.91
CA GLN A 139 26.48 15.00 -3.93
C GLN A 139 27.33 13.83 -3.43
N SER A 140 27.11 12.65 -3.98
CA SER A 140 28.14 11.62 -4.02
C SER A 140 28.72 11.61 -5.42
N ASP A 141 30.02 11.77 -5.51
CA ASP A 141 30.82 12.11 -6.69
C ASP A 141 30.79 11.12 -7.88
N GLN A 142 29.87 10.15 -7.95
CA GLN A 142 29.98 9.08 -8.95
C GLN A 142 28.67 8.51 -9.51
N SER A 143 27.49 9.09 -9.33
CA SER A 143 26.29 8.59 -10.01
C SER A 143 25.62 9.65 -10.86
N GLU A 144 25.12 9.25 -12.03
CA GLU A 144 24.22 10.05 -12.86
C GLU A 144 23.15 10.68 -11.96
N SER A 145 23.02 12.00 -12.00
CA SER A 145 22.26 12.78 -11.04
C SER A 145 20.80 12.33 -10.94
N VAL A 146 20.40 11.83 -9.78
CA VAL A 146 18.96 11.69 -9.46
C VAL A 146 18.36 13.09 -9.55
N GLU A 147 17.23 13.21 -10.26
CA GLU A 147 16.52 14.49 -10.35
C GLU A 147 15.99 14.89 -8.97
N GLY A 148 16.32 16.08 -8.53
CA GLY A 148 15.72 16.69 -7.34
C GLY A 148 14.35 17.28 -7.70
N TYR A 149 13.41 17.16 -6.78
CA TYR A 149 12.07 17.74 -6.90
C TYR A 149 11.79 18.62 -5.69
N THR A 150 11.01 19.67 -5.91
CA THR A 150 10.39 20.46 -4.85
C THR A 150 8.99 19.88 -4.59
N ILE A 151 8.75 19.50 -3.36
CA ILE A 151 7.54 18.82 -2.90
C ILE A 151 6.76 19.81 -2.04
N GLN A 152 5.60 20.25 -2.49
CA GLN A 152 4.80 21.27 -1.79
C GLN A 152 3.45 20.70 -1.35
N CYS A 153 3.08 20.89 -0.10
CA CYS A 153 1.74 20.59 0.39
C CYS A 153 0.77 21.73 0.02
N ILE A 154 -0.22 21.43 -0.80
CA ILE A 154 -1.22 22.43 -1.25
C ILE A 154 -2.55 22.31 -0.53
N GLN A 155 -2.78 21.21 0.20
CA GLN A 155 -3.98 20.99 1.02
C GLN A 155 -3.73 19.94 2.08
N VAL A 156 -4.26 20.14 3.27
CA VAL A 156 -4.29 19.17 4.37
C VAL A 156 -5.73 18.94 4.78
N GLU A 157 -6.12 17.68 4.89
CA GLU A 157 -7.43 17.22 5.34
C GLU A 157 -7.25 16.18 6.44
N VAL A 158 -7.80 16.44 7.62
CA VAL A 158 -7.80 15.50 8.74
C VAL A 158 -9.06 14.64 8.64
N LEU A 159 -8.91 13.40 8.20
CA LEU A 159 -10.02 12.46 8.02
C LEU A 159 -10.42 11.78 9.33
N VAL A 160 -9.43 11.50 10.19
CA VAL A 160 -9.62 11.01 11.54
C VAL A 160 -8.62 11.74 12.44
N ALA A 161 -9.11 12.43 13.47
CA ALA A 161 -8.27 13.20 14.39
C ALA A 161 -7.14 12.34 14.98
N GLU A 162 -5.93 12.87 15.01
CA GLU A 162 -4.73 12.23 15.57
C GLU A 162 -4.36 10.86 14.96
N CYS A 163 -4.91 10.52 13.78
CA CYS A 163 -4.77 9.18 13.24
C CYS A 163 -4.58 9.13 11.73
N LEU A 164 -5.44 9.82 10.97
CA LEU A 164 -5.46 9.75 9.51
C LEU A 164 -5.54 11.14 8.89
N THR A 165 -4.50 11.49 8.16
CA THR A 165 -4.41 12.75 7.42
C THR A 165 -4.22 12.48 5.94
N ARG A 166 -5.01 13.14 5.10
CA ARG A 166 -4.81 13.22 3.65
C ARG A 166 -4.15 14.54 3.30
N ARG A 167 -3.15 14.49 2.44
CA ARG A 167 -2.50 15.68 1.86
C ARG A 167 -2.58 15.63 0.36
N ARG A 168 -2.84 16.78 -0.25
CA ARG A 168 -2.62 16.98 -1.68
C ARG A 168 -1.22 17.57 -1.84
N ILE A 169 -0.36 16.86 -2.53
CA ILE A 169 1.04 17.20 -2.70
C ILE A 169 1.29 17.52 -4.16
N GLN A 170 1.79 18.71 -4.43
CA GLN A 170 2.25 19.15 -5.73
C GLN A 170 3.75 18.87 -5.83
N VAL A 171 4.15 18.22 -6.91
CA VAL A 171 5.56 17.96 -7.21
C VAL A 171 6.00 18.87 -8.34
N LEU A 172 7.09 19.60 -8.12
CA LEU A 172 7.66 20.53 -9.09
C LEU A 172 9.05 20.05 -9.50
N ASN A 173 9.37 20.25 -10.77
CA ASN A 173 10.72 20.02 -11.30
C ASN A 173 11.65 21.21 -10.97
N LYS A 174 12.90 21.15 -11.41
CA LYS A 174 13.92 22.19 -11.18
C LYS A 174 13.56 23.56 -11.78
N GLU A 175 12.72 23.57 -12.81
CA GLU A 175 12.21 24.79 -13.44
C GLU A 175 10.94 25.33 -12.77
N ASN A 176 10.56 24.80 -11.59
CA ASN A 176 9.33 25.13 -10.86
C ASN A 176 8.03 24.85 -11.66
N ASN A 177 8.07 23.94 -12.62
CA ASN A 177 6.86 23.47 -13.28
C ASN A 177 6.23 22.33 -12.47
N VAL A 178 4.90 22.37 -12.30
CA VAL A 178 4.15 21.27 -11.71
C VAL A 178 4.21 20.08 -12.65
N VAL A 179 4.78 18.97 -12.19
CA VAL A 179 4.90 17.74 -12.96
C VAL A 179 3.85 16.70 -12.54
N SER A 180 3.40 16.75 -11.30
CA SER A 180 2.28 15.91 -10.83
C SER A 180 1.63 16.46 -9.56
N ILE A 181 0.42 15.95 -9.28
CA ILE A 181 -0.27 16.10 -8.00
C ILE A 181 -0.54 14.71 -7.46
N VAL A 182 -0.18 14.47 -6.19
CA VAL A 182 -0.25 13.19 -5.51
C VAL A 182 -1.13 13.31 -4.27
N SER A 183 -2.03 12.36 -4.06
CA SER A 183 -2.75 12.19 -2.79
C SER A 183 -1.88 11.39 -1.83
N HIS A 184 -1.50 11.96 -0.70
CA HIS A 184 -0.68 11.30 0.33
C HIS A 184 -1.52 11.07 1.58
N TYR A 185 -1.78 9.81 1.90
CA TYR A 185 -2.46 9.37 3.11
C TYR A 185 -1.44 8.95 4.14
N HIS A 186 -1.50 9.52 5.34
CA HIS A 186 -0.67 9.13 6.47
C HIS A 186 -1.56 8.60 7.60
N PHE A 187 -1.39 7.30 7.92
CA PHE A 187 -2.10 6.60 8.97
C PHE A 187 -1.17 6.21 10.10
N GLU A 188 -1.28 6.88 11.25
CA GLU A 188 -0.32 6.80 12.35
C GLU A 188 -0.63 5.73 13.41
N GLN A 189 -1.86 5.18 13.43
CA GLN A 189 -2.30 4.24 14.48
C GLN A 189 -2.13 2.77 14.08
N TRP A 190 -1.03 2.44 13.43
CA TRP A 190 -0.68 1.06 13.11
C TRP A 190 0.72 0.71 13.62
N PRO A 191 0.81 0.12 14.84
CA PRO A 191 2.10 -0.28 15.41
C PRO A 191 2.86 -1.27 14.51
N ASN A 192 4.19 -1.24 14.63
CA ASN A 192 5.02 -2.18 13.90
C ASN A 192 4.83 -3.61 14.47
N TYR A 193 4.85 -4.63 13.62
CA TYR A 193 4.64 -6.04 13.98
C TYR A 193 3.26 -6.38 14.58
N ASP A 194 2.28 -5.48 14.49
CA ASP A 194 0.96 -5.65 15.08
C ASP A 194 -0.14 -5.33 14.05
N ILE A 195 -1.39 -5.38 14.51
CA ILE A 195 -2.56 -4.89 13.78
C ILE A 195 -2.84 -3.41 14.13
N ALA A 196 -3.61 -2.73 13.29
CA ALA A 196 -4.04 -1.37 13.60
C ALA A 196 -4.94 -1.33 14.85
N SER A 197 -4.79 -0.27 15.64
CA SER A 197 -5.54 -0.09 16.90
C SER A 197 -7.05 -0.01 16.68
N SER A 198 -7.49 0.42 15.50
CA SER A 198 -8.90 0.57 15.14
C SER A 198 -9.18 0.06 13.73
N SER A 199 -10.06 -0.92 13.60
CA SER A 199 -10.57 -1.37 12.31
C SER A 199 -11.42 -0.28 11.64
N THR A 200 -12.18 0.50 12.39
CA THR A 200 -13.00 1.60 11.87
C THR A 200 -12.15 2.68 11.21
N HIS A 201 -11.05 3.10 11.82
CA HIS A 201 -10.15 4.09 11.22
C HIS A 201 -9.44 3.54 9.98
N THR A 202 -9.07 2.25 10.02
CA THR A 202 -8.48 1.58 8.86
C THR A 202 -9.49 1.44 7.71
N LYS A 203 -10.76 1.19 8.00
CA LYS A 203 -11.85 1.21 7.00
C LYS A 203 -12.02 2.59 6.37
N THR A 204 -11.95 3.66 7.16
CA THR A 204 -11.99 5.03 6.62
C THR A 204 -10.88 5.24 5.61
N LEU A 205 -9.64 4.87 5.94
CA LEU A 205 -8.53 4.91 4.98
C LEU A 205 -8.82 4.08 3.73
N LEU A 206 -9.30 2.85 3.91
CA LEU A 206 -9.59 1.93 2.81
C LEU A 206 -10.67 2.49 1.87
N LYS A 207 -11.77 3.05 2.40
CA LYS A 207 -12.82 3.73 1.62
C LYS A 207 -12.24 4.87 0.77
N HIS A 208 -11.46 5.76 1.37
CA HIS A 208 -10.85 6.87 0.63
C HIS A 208 -9.89 6.42 -0.46
N VAL A 209 -9.05 5.42 -0.18
CA VAL A 209 -8.13 4.89 -1.19
C VAL A 209 -8.88 4.19 -2.33
N LEU A 210 -9.95 3.45 -2.05
CA LEU A 210 -10.82 2.86 -3.09
C LEU A 210 -11.44 3.94 -3.98
N GLN A 211 -11.95 5.03 -3.40
CA GLN A 211 -12.50 6.16 -4.15
C GLN A 211 -11.46 6.83 -5.06
N GLU A 212 -10.24 7.07 -4.57
CA GLU A 212 -9.13 7.58 -5.40
C GLU A 212 -8.81 6.62 -6.56
N ARG A 213 -8.79 5.32 -6.31
CA ARG A 213 -8.50 4.32 -7.34
C ARG A 213 -9.59 4.25 -8.40
N ILE A 214 -10.87 4.38 -8.00
CA ILE A 214 -11.99 4.48 -8.93
C ILE A 214 -11.86 5.74 -9.80
N ALA A 215 -11.54 6.89 -9.20
CA ALA A 215 -11.31 8.12 -9.94
C ALA A 215 -10.13 8.04 -10.92
N GLU A 216 -9.15 7.17 -10.67
CA GLU A 216 -7.97 6.94 -11.51
C GLU A 216 -8.15 5.79 -12.52
N GLU A 217 -9.33 5.18 -12.62
CA GLU A 217 -9.55 3.99 -13.47
C GLU A 217 -9.18 4.21 -14.93
N GLU A 218 -9.52 5.35 -15.50
CA GLU A 218 -9.20 5.69 -16.90
C GLU A 218 -7.69 5.90 -17.11
N HIS A 219 -6.99 6.45 -16.12
CA HIS A 219 -5.56 6.80 -16.23
C HIS A 219 -4.64 5.66 -15.83
N GLN A 220 -5.14 4.65 -15.12
CA GLN A 220 -4.38 3.50 -14.64
C GLN A 220 -3.12 3.89 -13.84
N ARG A 221 -3.19 5.00 -13.09
CA ARG A 221 -2.05 5.48 -12.30
C ARG A 221 -1.88 4.64 -11.04
N PRO A 222 -0.64 4.26 -10.67
CA PRO A 222 -0.39 3.40 -9.53
C PRO A 222 -0.77 4.03 -8.20
N THR A 223 -1.25 3.17 -7.27
CA THR A 223 -1.24 3.43 -5.84
C THR A 223 0.02 2.81 -5.23
N LEU A 224 0.84 3.63 -4.56
CA LEU A 224 2.02 3.18 -3.83
C LEU A 224 1.68 3.03 -2.35
N VAL A 225 1.93 1.84 -1.79
CA VAL A 225 1.70 1.55 -0.37
C VAL A 225 3.04 1.23 0.30
N HIS A 226 3.32 1.88 1.41
CA HIS A 226 4.47 1.54 2.21
C HIS A 226 4.16 1.58 3.72
N CYS A 227 4.96 0.85 4.48
CA CYS A 227 5.07 0.99 5.92
C CYS A 227 6.55 1.22 6.28
N SER A 228 7.13 0.58 7.26
CA SER A 228 8.58 0.64 7.48
C SER A 228 9.35 -0.20 6.45
N GLY A 229 9.17 -1.53 6.46
CA GLY A 229 9.83 -2.44 5.50
C GLY A 229 9.04 -2.70 4.21
N GLY A 230 7.76 -2.33 4.16
CA GLY A 230 6.89 -2.61 3.02
C GLY A 230 6.55 -4.09 2.89
N VAL A 231 6.22 -4.75 4.00
CA VAL A 231 5.84 -6.18 4.04
C VAL A 231 4.60 -6.43 4.90
N GLY A 232 4.65 -6.32 6.21
CA GLY A 232 3.56 -6.68 7.12
C GLY A 232 2.31 -5.80 6.93
N ARG A 233 2.36 -4.57 7.44
CA ARG A 233 1.26 -3.60 7.38
C ARG A 233 0.82 -3.32 5.94
N SER A 234 1.79 -3.11 5.03
CA SER A 234 1.51 -2.88 3.60
C SER A 234 0.81 -4.07 2.96
N GLY A 235 1.28 -5.29 3.23
CA GLY A 235 0.65 -6.51 2.72
C GLY A 235 -0.77 -6.71 3.24
N THR A 236 -1.00 -6.45 4.53
CA THR A 236 -2.32 -6.54 5.16
C THR A 236 -3.31 -5.56 4.54
N PHE A 237 -2.90 -4.31 4.36
CA PHE A 237 -3.72 -3.28 3.74
C PHE A 237 -4.04 -3.62 2.28
N VAL A 238 -3.03 -4.00 1.49
CA VAL A 238 -3.22 -4.35 0.07
C VAL A 238 -4.05 -5.62 -0.10
N ALA A 239 -3.92 -6.61 0.79
CA ALA A 239 -4.77 -7.81 0.77
C ALA A 239 -6.24 -7.47 0.98
N ALA A 240 -6.55 -6.60 1.96
CA ALA A 240 -7.91 -6.14 2.21
C ALA A 240 -8.45 -5.30 1.03
N LEU A 241 -7.67 -4.33 0.54
CA LEU A 241 -8.01 -3.49 -0.62
C LEU A 241 -8.37 -4.35 -1.84
N ALA A 242 -7.48 -5.27 -2.21
CA ALA A 242 -7.66 -6.14 -3.36
C ALA A 242 -8.86 -7.09 -3.22
N ALA A 243 -9.11 -7.61 -2.02
CA ALA A 243 -10.24 -8.49 -1.77
C ALA A 243 -11.58 -7.73 -1.90
N VAL A 244 -11.65 -6.50 -1.38
CA VAL A 244 -12.85 -5.63 -1.54
C VAL A 244 -13.10 -5.33 -3.01
N GLU A 245 -12.09 -4.87 -3.77
CA GLU A 245 -12.23 -4.60 -5.21
C GLU A 245 -12.68 -5.84 -5.99
N GLN A 246 -12.15 -7.03 -5.67
CA GLN A 246 -12.56 -8.27 -6.31
C GLN A 246 -14.03 -8.62 -6.04
N ILE A 247 -14.49 -8.46 -4.79
CA ILE A 247 -15.88 -8.74 -4.39
C ILE A 247 -16.83 -7.76 -5.05
N GLN A 248 -16.55 -6.46 -5.03
CA GLN A 248 -17.37 -5.43 -5.67
C GLN A 248 -17.52 -5.66 -7.18
N ARG A 249 -16.47 -6.13 -7.87
CA ARG A 249 -16.50 -6.44 -9.30
C ARG A 249 -17.18 -7.77 -9.64
N GLU A 250 -17.32 -8.66 -8.68
CA GLU A 250 -18.04 -9.94 -8.84
C GLU A 250 -19.53 -9.83 -8.50
N ALA A 251 -19.96 -8.77 -7.83
CA ALA A 251 -21.37 -8.53 -7.51
C ALA A 251 -22.18 -8.43 -8.80
N PRO A 252 -23.23 -9.25 -8.99
CA PRO A 252 -24.04 -9.19 -10.19
C PRO A 252 -24.87 -7.90 -10.18
N PRO A 253 -25.10 -7.28 -11.37
CA PRO A 253 -25.94 -6.07 -11.48
C PRO A 253 -27.43 -6.31 -11.22
N SER A 254 -27.82 -7.54 -10.86
CA SER A 254 -29.22 -7.94 -10.59
C SER A 254 -29.26 -9.09 -9.57
N PRO A 255 -30.33 -9.21 -8.76
CA PRO A 255 -30.44 -10.31 -7.81
C PRO A 255 -30.41 -11.66 -8.55
N PRO A 256 -29.67 -12.65 -8.06
CA PRO A 256 -29.50 -13.92 -8.74
C PRO A 256 -30.80 -14.71 -8.79
N SER A 257 -31.24 -15.08 -9.99
CA SER A 257 -32.38 -16.00 -10.20
C SER A 257 -32.05 -17.46 -9.92
N SER A 258 -30.80 -17.78 -9.57
CA SER A 258 -30.37 -19.13 -9.16
C SER A 258 -29.03 -19.02 -8.35
N PRO A 259 -28.78 -19.97 -7.43
CA PRO A 259 -27.48 -19.98 -6.71
C PRO A 259 -26.36 -20.25 -7.71
N SER A 260 -25.45 -19.27 -7.85
CA SER A 260 -24.25 -19.41 -8.66
C SER A 260 -23.31 -20.45 -8.03
N PRO A 261 -22.83 -21.45 -8.78
CA PRO A 261 -21.84 -22.39 -8.26
C PRO A 261 -20.49 -21.70 -8.12
N SER A 262 -19.92 -21.75 -6.92
CA SER A 262 -18.58 -21.33 -6.51
C SER A 262 -18.33 -19.82 -6.32
N SER A 263 -18.89 -19.23 -5.28
CA SER A 263 -18.25 -18.09 -4.64
C SER A 263 -17.00 -18.57 -3.90
N VAL A 264 -15.81 -18.17 -4.35
CA VAL A 264 -14.54 -18.39 -3.63
C VAL A 264 -14.70 -17.83 -2.23
N SER A 265 -14.41 -18.61 -1.19
CA SER A 265 -14.53 -18.12 0.19
C SER A 265 -13.57 -16.94 0.41
N LEU A 266 -13.94 -16.01 1.30
CA LEU A 266 -13.07 -14.87 1.64
C LEU A 266 -11.67 -15.32 2.05
N SER A 267 -11.57 -16.44 2.76
CA SER A 267 -10.29 -16.99 3.21
C SER A 267 -9.43 -17.48 2.05
N GLU A 268 -9.99 -18.20 1.10
CA GLU A 268 -9.27 -18.64 -0.11
C GLU A 268 -8.82 -17.47 -0.96
N ARG A 269 -9.68 -16.44 -1.09
CA ARG A 269 -9.35 -15.20 -1.77
C ARG A 269 -8.14 -14.52 -1.14
N LEU A 270 -8.17 -14.29 0.16
CA LEU A 270 -7.07 -13.66 0.89
C LEU A 270 -5.79 -14.50 0.83
N LEU A 271 -5.87 -15.83 0.96
CA LEU A 271 -4.71 -16.71 0.81
C LEU A 271 -4.08 -16.60 -0.58
N SER A 272 -4.91 -16.58 -1.62
CA SER A 272 -4.43 -16.40 -3.00
C SER A 272 -3.74 -15.05 -3.19
N LEU A 273 -4.35 -13.96 -2.71
CA LEU A 273 -3.78 -12.62 -2.80
C LEU A 273 -2.45 -12.49 -2.05
N VAL A 274 -2.39 -13.02 -0.83
CA VAL A 274 -1.15 -13.01 -0.02
C VAL A 274 -0.06 -13.86 -0.68
N SER A 275 -0.40 -15.03 -1.23
CA SER A 275 0.55 -15.88 -1.96
C SER A 275 1.16 -15.14 -3.15
N LEU A 276 0.32 -14.50 -3.98
CA LEU A 276 0.78 -13.71 -5.12
C LEU A 276 1.66 -12.53 -4.71
N MET A 277 1.33 -11.82 -3.64
CA MET A 277 2.18 -10.75 -3.13
C MET A 277 3.52 -11.27 -2.61
N ARG A 278 3.53 -12.44 -1.98
CA ARG A 278 4.76 -13.10 -1.51
C ARG A 278 5.68 -13.46 -2.66
N GLU A 279 5.14 -13.95 -3.75
CA GLU A 279 5.91 -14.28 -4.97
C GLU A 279 6.46 -13.04 -5.68
N GLN A 280 5.81 -11.88 -5.51
CA GLN A 280 6.17 -10.65 -6.22
C GLN A 280 7.02 -9.68 -5.39
N ARG A 281 6.93 -9.73 -4.08
CA ARG A 281 7.62 -8.76 -3.21
C ARG A 281 8.58 -9.41 -2.24
N HIS A 282 8.06 -10.20 -1.31
CA HIS A 282 8.84 -10.78 -0.23
C HIS A 282 8.04 -11.87 0.49
N PRO A 283 8.66 -12.98 0.96
CA PRO A 283 7.95 -14.04 1.68
C PRO A 283 7.20 -13.58 2.94
N TRP A 284 7.56 -12.45 3.51
CA TRP A 284 6.91 -11.91 4.72
C TRP A 284 5.75 -10.96 4.43
N MET A 285 5.24 -10.92 3.20
CA MET A 285 4.00 -10.18 2.93
C MET A 285 2.88 -10.74 3.81
N VAL A 286 2.22 -9.87 4.59
CA VAL A 286 1.33 -10.20 5.70
C VAL A 286 2.06 -11.03 6.78
N GLU A 287 2.53 -10.34 7.80
CA GLU A 287 3.43 -10.87 8.82
C GLU A 287 2.64 -11.52 9.97
N GLY A 288 2.28 -12.79 9.76
CA GLY A 288 1.63 -13.59 10.79
C GLY A 288 0.09 -13.62 10.73
N GLU A 289 -0.47 -14.46 11.59
CA GLU A 289 -1.89 -14.79 11.65
C GLU A 289 -2.75 -13.56 12.00
N ALA A 290 -2.32 -12.76 12.99
CA ALA A 290 -3.08 -11.60 13.45
C ALA A 290 -3.34 -10.59 12.30
N GLN A 291 -2.33 -10.30 11.49
CA GLN A 291 -2.46 -9.41 10.34
C GLN A 291 -3.34 -10.00 9.24
N PHE A 292 -3.26 -11.30 9.00
CA PHE A 292 -4.12 -11.99 8.04
C PHE A 292 -5.59 -11.96 8.48
N LEU A 293 -5.87 -12.27 9.74
CA LEU A 293 -7.22 -12.19 10.31
C LEU A 293 -7.77 -10.76 10.31
N PHE A 294 -6.90 -9.79 10.55
CA PHE A 294 -7.26 -8.38 10.49
C PHE A 294 -7.66 -7.95 9.08
N ALA A 295 -6.94 -8.39 8.04
CA ALA A 295 -7.34 -8.15 6.65
C ALA A 295 -8.74 -8.72 6.35
N GLY A 296 -9.02 -9.96 6.79
CA GLY A 296 -10.34 -10.58 6.64
C GLY A 296 -11.45 -9.83 7.37
N ARG A 297 -11.16 -9.36 8.58
CA ARG A 297 -12.09 -8.54 9.35
C ARG A 297 -12.42 -7.23 8.63
N LEU A 298 -11.41 -6.52 8.10
CA LEU A 298 -11.62 -5.28 7.34
C LEU A 298 -12.53 -5.50 6.15
N VAL A 299 -12.33 -6.58 5.38
CA VAL A 299 -13.18 -6.90 4.23
C VAL A 299 -14.63 -7.16 4.67
N MET A 300 -14.84 -7.97 5.71
CA MET A 300 -16.19 -8.25 6.23
C MET A 300 -16.91 -6.98 6.69
N GLU A 301 -16.20 -6.11 7.42
CA GLU A 301 -16.76 -4.84 7.90
C GLU A 301 -17.01 -3.82 6.77
N MET A 302 -16.25 -3.87 5.68
CA MET A 302 -16.50 -3.07 4.49
C MET A 302 -17.76 -3.52 3.76
N MET A 303 -17.92 -4.82 3.52
CA MET A 303 -19.08 -5.38 2.84
C MET A 303 -20.39 -5.22 3.64
N ALA A 304 -20.33 -5.30 4.98
CA ALA A 304 -21.49 -5.07 5.82
C ALA A 304 -21.99 -3.61 5.76
N ALA A 305 -21.08 -2.64 5.71
CA ALA A 305 -21.43 -1.22 5.63
C ALA A 305 -22.10 -0.85 4.30
N GLU A 306 -21.71 -1.47 3.19
CA GLU A 306 -22.33 -1.25 1.88
C GLU A 306 -23.78 -1.77 1.84
N GLY A 307 -24.07 -2.91 2.47
CA GLY A 307 -25.44 -3.45 2.56
C GLY A 307 -26.39 -2.56 3.37
N GLU A 308 -25.91 -1.87 4.42
CA GLU A 308 -26.73 -0.95 5.21
C GLU A 308 -27.01 0.38 4.44
N GLU A 309 -26.08 0.84 3.62
CA GLU A 309 -26.25 2.05 2.79
C GLU A 309 -27.31 1.79 1.67
N GLU A 310 -27.30 0.61 1.03
CA GLU A 310 -28.27 0.23 -0.01
C GLU A 310 -29.72 0.03 0.55
N GLU A 311 -29.88 -0.57 1.74
CA GLU A 311 -31.19 -0.73 2.39
C GLU A 311 -31.77 0.62 2.82
N GLY A 312 -30.94 1.58 3.27
CA GLY A 312 -31.38 2.92 3.67
C GLY A 312 -31.87 3.80 2.51
N GLU A 313 -31.29 3.67 1.32
CA GLU A 313 -31.73 4.41 0.12
C GLU A 313 -33.05 3.84 -0.46
N GLY A 314 -33.26 2.53 -0.38
CA GLY A 314 -34.51 1.88 -0.83
C GLY A 314 -35.76 2.29 -0.04
N GLU A 315 -35.64 2.49 1.28
CA GLU A 315 -36.73 2.97 2.12
C GLU A 315 -37.09 4.46 1.91
N GLY A 316 -36.15 5.25 1.40
CA GLY A 316 -36.35 6.68 1.10
C GLY A 316 -37.17 6.93 -0.16
N GLU A 317 -37.06 6.09 -1.18
CA GLU A 317 -37.79 6.21 -2.45
C GLU A 317 -39.26 5.76 -2.34
N GLU A 318 -39.56 4.72 -1.52
CA GLU A 318 -40.96 4.29 -1.32
C GLU A 318 -41.84 5.31 -0.57
N ARG A 319 -41.25 6.17 0.27
CA ARG A 319 -42.00 7.23 0.99
C ARG A 319 -42.27 8.47 0.17
N SER A 320 -41.54 8.70 -0.93
CA SER A 320 -41.74 9.88 -1.79
C SER A 320 -42.83 9.69 -2.84
N THR A 321 -43.31 8.48 -3.04
CA THR A 321 -44.35 8.16 -4.07
C THR A 321 -45.78 8.11 -3.50
N LEU A 322 -45.98 8.37 -2.21
CA LEU A 322 -47.25 8.31 -1.48
C LEU A 322 -47.72 9.67 -0.89
N LEU A 323 -47.32 10.79 -1.45
CA LEU A 323 -47.87 12.09 -1.10
C LEU A 323 -48.35 12.86 -2.35
#